data_9ae71288d8379778d977d462bfdb5518
#
_entry.id   9ae71288d8379778d977d462bfdb5518
#
_cell.length_a   1.000
_cell.length_b   1.000
_cell.length_c   1.000
_cell.angle_alpha   90.00
_cell.angle_beta   90.00
_cell.angle_gamma   90.00
#
_symmetry.space_group_name_H-M   'P 1'
#
loop_
_entity.id
_entity.type
_entity.pdbx_description
1 polymer ?
#
loop_
_entity_poly.entity_id
_entity_poly.type
_entity_poly.pdbx_seq_one_letter_code
_entity_poly.pdbx_strand_id
1 'polypeptide(L)'
;MSAHQWSKLVVNALRLTRNPRLGIEYGFRLRPTSHGALGFAFLSCADVETALSLCQQYFCTRIQNFTPEWHIDETFIYVYLDDVHPVKLGDAEQSDQLRHFLIESLLFGAIHFLSLFSEKIAESCEVFVDWTDAQNYKSVDLAQITIHFNQARNGFRFSKKYLHCKNSNADQVAFQQAILYCENDKLKLVKESTRDLQKSIRSELLYHSSHGYPSLPLIAQRLNMS
;
A
#
# COMPACT_ATOMS: atom_id res chain seq x y z
N MET A 1 -17.70 -0.40 7.51
CA MET A 1 -16.67 -0.52 8.58
C MET A 1 -15.69 0.63 8.40
N SER A 2 -15.41 1.41 9.47
CA SER A 2 -14.40 2.48 9.40
C SER A 2 -12.98 1.92 9.42
N ALA A 3 -11.98 2.72 8.96
CA ALA A 3 -10.56 2.34 9.00
C ALA A 3 -10.12 1.95 10.43
N HIS A 4 -10.56 2.72 11.44
CA HIS A 4 -10.26 2.44 12.84
C HIS A 4 -10.86 1.10 13.34
N GLN A 5 -12.09 0.76 12.94
CA GLN A 5 -12.69 -0.53 13.28
C GLN A 5 -11.95 -1.68 12.63
N TRP A 6 -11.53 -1.51 11.37
CA TRP A 6 -10.73 -2.50 10.66
C TRP A 6 -9.37 -2.72 11.33
N SER A 7 -8.66 -1.64 11.69
CA SER A 7 -7.38 -1.73 12.41
C SER A 7 -7.50 -2.48 13.73
N LYS A 8 -8.54 -2.20 14.51
CA LYS A 8 -8.83 -2.95 15.75
C LYS A 8 -9.10 -4.43 15.49
N LEU A 9 -9.82 -4.75 14.43
CA LEU A 9 -10.07 -6.14 14.04
C LEU A 9 -8.77 -6.88 13.76
N VAL A 10 -7.86 -6.26 12.99
CA VAL A 10 -6.55 -6.83 12.66
C VAL A 10 -5.72 -7.08 13.90
N VAL A 11 -5.56 -6.09 14.78
CA VAL A 11 -4.78 -6.26 16.02
C VAL A 11 -5.40 -7.33 16.93
N ASN A 12 -6.71 -7.38 17.02
CA ASN A 12 -7.38 -8.46 17.75
C ASN A 12 -7.14 -9.84 17.13
N ALA A 13 -7.15 -9.94 15.80
CA ALA A 13 -6.85 -11.18 15.09
C ALA A 13 -5.40 -11.63 15.34
N LEU A 14 -4.43 -10.73 15.24
CA LEU A 14 -3.02 -11.01 15.57
C LEU A 14 -2.86 -11.53 17.00
N ARG A 15 -3.49 -10.85 17.96
CA ARG A 15 -3.45 -11.25 19.38
C ARG A 15 -4.09 -12.63 19.64
N LEU A 16 -5.23 -12.92 19.01
CA LEU A 16 -5.97 -14.16 19.24
C LEU A 16 -5.33 -15.34 18.53
N THR A 17 -4.86 -15.16 17.31
CA THR A 17 -4.25 -16.23 16.51
C THR A 17 -2.81 -16.49 16.93
N ARG A 18 -2.13 -15.50 17.50
CA ARG A 18 -0.68 -15.51 17.75
C ARG A 18 0.12 -15.93 16.50
N ASN A 19 -0.42 -15.64 15.33
CA ASN A 19 0.20 -15.95 14.06
C ASN A 19 1.00 -14.73 13.57
N PRO A 20 2.33 -14.73 13.68
CA PRO A 20 3.16 -13.61 13.24
C PRO A 20 3.16 -13.41 11.73
N ARG A 21 2.65 -14.39 10.97
CA ARG A 21 2.59 -14.40 9.50
C ARG A 21 1.22 -14.08 8.95
N LEU A 22 0.32 -13.60 9.81
CA LEU A 22 -1.06 -13.34 9.40
C LEU A 22 -1.14 -12.35 8.23
N GLY A 23 -0.23 -11.36 8.17
CA GLY A 23 -0.14 -10.41 7.06
C GLY A 23 0.22 -11.09 5.74
N ILE A 24 1.22 -11.98 5.76
CA ILE A 24 1.64 -12.76 4.60
C ILE A 24 0.51 -13.64 4.08
N GLU A 25 -0.10 -14.43 4.98
CA GLU A 25 -1.19 -15.33 4.62
C GLU A 25 -2.41 -14.57 4.10
N TYR A 26 -2.69 -13.41 4.67
CA TYR A 26 -3.75 -12.52 4.21
C TYR A 26 -3.42 -11.96 2.81
N GLY A 27 -2.18 -11.53 2.58
CA GLY A 27 -1.72 -11.04 1.28
C GLY A 27 -1.97 -12.04 0.17
N PHE A 28 -1.56 -13.30 0.34
CA PHE A 28 -1.80 -14.36 -0.64
C PHE A 28 -3.27 -14.73 -0.87
N ARG A 29 -4.17 -14.34 0.04
CA ARG A 29 -5.62 -14.56 -0.11
C ARG A 29 -6.36 -13.36 -0.66
N LEU A 30 -5.71 -12.22 -0.78
CA LEU A 30 -6.31 -11.05 -1.41
C LEU A 30 -6.67 -11.34 -2.88
N ARG A 31 -7.77 -10.76 -3.29
CA ARG A 31 -8.16 -10.78 -4.71
C ARG A 31 -8.01 -9.39 -5.29
N PRO A 32 -7.53 -9.21 -6.52
CA PRO A 32 -7.44 -7.89 -7.14
C PRO A 32 -8.77 -7.13 -7.06
N THR A 33 -9.91 -7.82 -7.26
CA THR A 33 -11.25 -7.23 -7.17
C THR A 33 -11.59 -6.60 -5.81
N SER A 34 -10.90 -6.99 -4.73
CA SER A 34 -11.05 -6.35 -3.42
C SER A 34 -10.57 -4.89 -3.41
N HIS A 35 -9.76 -4.51 -4.41
CA HIS A 35 -9.23 -3.16 -4.58
C HIS A 35 -10.10 -2.28 -5.52
N GLY A 36 -11.36 -2.66 -5.77
CA GLY A 36 -12.30 -1.87 -6.55
C GLY A 36 -11.79 -1.59 -7.97
N ALA A 37 -11.93 -0.34 -8.44
CA ALA A 37 -11.55 0.04 -9.81
C ALA A 37 -10.09 -0.27 -10.14
N LEU A 38 -9.16 0.00 -9.22
CA LEU A 38 -7.74 -0.33 -9.41
C LEU A 38 -7.53 -1.83 -9.64
N GLY A 39 -8.22 -2.68 -8.89
CA GLY A 39 -8.12 -4.13 -9.06
C GLY A 39 -8.68 -4.60 -10.40
N PHE A 40 -9.75 -4.02 -10.89
CA PHE A 40 -10.28 -4.32 -12.24
C PHE A 40 -9.35 -3.82 -13.34
N ALA A 41 -8.75 -2.62 -13.19
CA ALA A 41 -7.74 -2.11 -14.11
C ALA A 41 -6.53 -3.05 -14.17
N PHE A 42 -6.07 -3.53 -13.02
CA PHE A 42 -4.98 -4.51 -12.93
C PHE A 42 -5.31 -5.81 -13.67
N LEU A 43 -6.51 -6.37 -13.47
CA LEU A 43 -6.92 -7.63 -14.13
C LEU A 43 -7.04 -7.51 -15.65
N SER A 44 -7.34 -6.32 -16.17
CA SER A 44 -7.56 -6.08 -17.60
C SER A 44 -6.39 -5.39 -18.31
N CYS A 45 -5.33 -4.98 -17.61
CA CYS A 45 -4.18 -4.33 -18.23
C CYS A 45 -3.36 -5.26 -19.11
N ALA A 46 -2.54 -4.70 -20.01
CA ALA A 46 -1.85 -5.45 -21.05
C ALA A 46 -0.67 -6.28 -20.53
N ASP A 47 0.09 -5.77 -19.57
CA ASP A 47 1.36 -6.36 -19.12
C ASP A 47 1.77 -5.88 -17.71
N VAL A 48 2.87 -6.45 -17.20
CA VAL A 48 3.42 -6.13 -15.88
C VAL A 48 3.82 -4.65 -15.76
N GLU A 49 4.43 -4.07 -16.78
CA GLU A 49 4.83 -2.65 -16.75
C GLU A 49 3.62 -1.74 -16.55
N THR A 50 2.55 -2.00 -17.29
CA THR A 50 1.28 -1.29 -17.13
C THR A 50 0.71 -1.49 -15.72
N ALA A 51 0.75 -2.71 -15.19
CA ALA A 51 0.27 -3.02 -13.84
C ALA A 51 1.04 -2.26 -12.75
N LEU A 52 2.37 -2.18 -12.83
CA LEU A 52 3.20 -1.43 -11.89
C LEU A 52 2.91 0.08 -11.97
N SER A 53 2.77 0.62 -13.17
CA SER A 53 2.44 2.03 -13.41
C SER A 53 1.07 2.39 -12.84
N LEU A 54 0.07 1.51 -13.00
CA LEU A 54 -1.26 1.66 -12.40
C LEU A 54 -1.18 1.72 -10.87
N CYS A 55 -0.43 0.80 -10.27
CA CYS A 55 -0.26 0.80 -8.81
C CYS A 55 0.36 2.11 -8.34
N GLN A 56 1.45 2.58 -8.96
CA GLN A 56 2.08 3.83 -8.60
C GLN A 56 1.14 5.04 -8.73
N GLN A 57 0.29 5.07 -9.76
CA GLN A 57 -0.59 6.20 -10.03
C GLN A 57 -1.84 6.24 -9.16
N TYR A 58 -2.44 5.08 -8.84
CA TYR A 58 -3.77 5.00 -8.23
C TYR A 58 -3.83 4.31 -6.88
N PHE A 59 -2.70 3.83 -6.34
CA PHE A 59 -2.67 3.15 -5.05
C PHE A 59 -3.26 3.99 -3.92
N CYS A 60 -3.02 5.30 -3.93
CA CYS A 60 -3.55 6.25 -2.95
C CYS A 60 -5.09 6.24 -2.86
N THR A 61 -5.79 5.78 -3.91
CA THR A 61 -7.26 5.64 -3.88
C THR A 61 -7.73 4.52 -2.96
N ARG A 62 -6.83 3.63 -2.57
CA ARG A 62 -7.11 2.45 -1.73
C ARG A 62 -6.46 2.54 -0.36
N ILE A 63 -5.20 2.95 -0.33
CA ILE A 63 -4.40 3.01 0.89
C ILE A 63 -3.60 4.31 0.86
N GLN A 64 -3.74 5.13 1.91
CA GLN A 64 -3.12 6.44 2.00
C GLN A 64 -1.89 6.47 2.92
N ASN A 65 -1.67 5.39 3.68
CA ASN A 65 -0.53 5.31 4.59
C ASN A 65 0.79 5.03 3.89
N PHE A 66 0.74 4.47 2.68
CA PHE A 66 1.90 4.03 1.93
C PHE A 66 1.84 4.52 0.49
N THR A 67 3.02 4.70 -0.11
CA THR A 67 3.16 5.01 -1.55
C THR A 67 4.06 3.97 -2.20
N PRO A 68 3.59 3.28 -3.26
CA PRO A 68 4.44 2.40 -4.04
C PRO A 68 5.30 3.21 -5.01
N GLU A 69 6.57 2.83 -5.12
CA GLU A 69 7.53 3.32 -6.12
C GLU A 69 8.17 2.12 -6.79
N TRP A 70 8.43 2.18 -8.09
CA TRP A 70 9.18 1.15 -8.76
C TRP A 70 10.25 1.73 -9.68
N HIS A 71 11.35 1.00 -9.82
CA HIS A 71 12.41 1.31 -10.74
C HIS A 71 13.08 0.04 -11.27
N ILE A 72 13.92 0.17 -12.28
CA ILE A 72 14.57 -0.94 -12.95
C ILE A 72 16.08 -0.69 -12.94
N ASP A 73 16.85 -1.72 -12.63
CA ASP A 73 18.27 -1.77 -12.92
C ASP A 73 18.59 -2.69 -14.12
N GLU A 74 19.83 -3.14 -14.27
CA GLU A 74 20.23 -4.03 -15.34
C GLU A 74 19.54 -5.40 -15.28
N THR A 75 19.23 -5.92 -14.10
CA THR A 75 18.81 -7.30 -13.83
C THR A 75 17.42 -7.42 -13.23
N PHE A 76 17.04 -6.45 -12.37
CA PHE A 76 15.84 -6.55 -11.56
C PHE A 76 14.90 -5.35 -11.72
N ILE A 77 13.64 -5.60 -11.39
CA ILE A 77 12.63 -4.60 -11.11
C ILE A 77 12.47 -4.56 -9.59
N TYR A 78 12.58 -3.37 -9.01
CA TYR A 78 12.36 -3.10 -7.60
C TYR A 78 11.03 -2.41 -7.42
N VAL A 79 10.25 -2.86 -6.45
CA VAL A 79 9.01 -2.24 -6.02
C VAL A 79 9.14 -1.94 -4.55
N TYR A 80 9.14 -0.67 -4.17
CA TYR A 80 9.20 -0.21 -2.79
C TYR A 80 7.85 0.28 -2.31
N LEU A 81 7.66 0.21 -1.01
CA LEU A 81 6.48 0.68 -0.32
C LEU A 81 6.91 1.62 0.81
N ASP A 82 6.83 2.91 0.57
CA ASP A 82 7.26 3.92 1.53
C ASP A 82 6.12 4.39 2.42
N ASP A 83 6.43 4.60 3.71
CA ASP A 83 5.49 5.19 4.67
C ASP A 83 5.26 6.67 4.32
N VAL A 84 4.00 7.06 4.10
CA VAL A 84 3.57 8.46 3.90
C VAL A 84 2.97 9.02 5.18
N HIS A 85 2.13 8.23 5.84
CA HIS A 85 1.50 8.59 7.10
C HIS A 85 1.69 7.47 8.12
N PRO A 86 2.08 7.81 9.37
CA PRO A 86 2.28 6.80 10.38
C PRO A 86 0.99 6.02 10.66
N VAL A 87 1.13 4.71 10.73
CA VAL A 87 0.05 3.83 11.18
C VAL A 87 -0.03 3.96 12.69
N LYS A 88 -1.15 4.46 13.22
CA LYS A 88 -1.36 4.66 14.66
C LYS A 88 -2.60 3.92 15.15
N LEU A 89 -2.43 3.07 16.16
CA LEU A 89 -3.51 2.39 16.85
C LEU A 89 -3.08 2.00 18.27
N GLY A 90 -3.77 2.53 19.29
CA GLY A 90 -3.45 2.19 20.67
C GLY A 90 -2.06 2.65 21.10
N ASP A 91 -1.24 1.73 21.62
CA ASP A 91 0.15 1.96 21.99
C ASP A 91 1.14 1.75 20.81
N ALA A 92 2.43 1.91 21.09
CA ALA A 92 3.48 1.76 20.08
C ALA A 92 3.54 0.32 19.55
N GLU A 93 3.43 -0.68 20.41
CA GLU A 93 3.48 -2.10 20.04
C GLU A 93 2.34 -2.48 19.09
N GLN A 94 1.10 -2.05 19.39
CA GLN A 94 -0.06 -2.29 18.54
C GLN A 94 0.06 -1.57 17.19
N SER A 95 0.64 -0.38 17.18
CA SER A 95 0.90 0.38 15.96
C SER A 95 1.93 -0.33 15.07
N ASP A 96 3.02 -0.84 15.65
CA ASP A 96 4.05 -1.58 14.93
C ASP A 96 3.53 -2.92 14.40
N GLN A 97 2.78 -3.67 15.21
CA GLN A 97 2.14 -4.91 14.77
C GLN A 97 1.19 -4.68 13.59
N LEU A 98 0.39 -3.61 13.64
CA LEU A 98 -0.50 -3.23 12.54
C LEU A 98 0.29 -2.81 11.30
N ARG A 99 1.37 -2.04 11.47
CA ARG A 99 2.23 -1.62 10.36
C ARG A 99 2.87 -2.82 9.67
N HIS A 100 3.46 -3.76 10.42
CA HIS A 100 4.04 -4.99 9.87
C HIS A 100 2.99 -5.80 9.11
N PHE A 101 1.82 -6.02 9.70
CA PHE A 101 0.72 -6.72 9.02
C PHE A 101 0.33 -6.05 7.71
N LEU A 102 0.24 -4.72 7.68
CA LEU A 102 -0.11 -3.97 6.47
C LEU A 102 0.96 -4.12 5.39
N ILE A 103 2.23 -3.92 5.73
CA ILE A 103 3.34 -4.04 4.78
C ILE A 103 3.40 -5.46 4.21
N GLU A 104 3.36 -6.50 5.05
CA GLU A 104 3.30 -7.88 4.61
C GLU A 104 2.13 -8.14 3.67
N SER A 105 0.92 -7.73 4.07
CA SER A 105 -0.29 -7.93 3.27
C SER A 105 -0.18 -7.29 1.89
N LEU A 106 0.44 -6.10 1.82
CA LEU A 106 0.60 -5.36 0.57
C LEU A 106 1.68 -5.95 -0.31
N LEU A 107 2.85 -6.29 0.24
CA LEU A 107 3.96 -6.86 -0.52
C LEU A 107 3.59 -8.25 -1.07
N PHE A 108 3.10 -9.14 -0.21
CA PHE A 108 2.74 -10.50 -0.63
C PHE A 108 1.46 -10.53 -1.47
N GLY A 109 0.52 -9.59 -1.26
CA GLY A 109 -0.60 -9.37 -2.14
C GLY A 109 -0.19 -8.91 -3.54
N ALA A 110 0.78 -7.97 -3.64
CA ALA A 110 1.32 -7.51 -4.91
C ALA A 110 2.05 -8.64 -5.66
N ILE A 111 2.88 -9.42 -4.97
CA ILE A 111 3.55 -10.61 -5.55
C ILE A 111 2.51 -11.62 -6.06
N HIS A 112 1.47 -11.91 -5.26
CA HIS A 112 0.38 -12.78 -5.68
C HIS A 112 -0.35 -12.24 -6.91
N PHE A 113 -0.60 -10.93 -6.99
CA PHE A 113 -1.24 -10.34 -8.17
C PHE A 113 -0.34 -10.40 -9.40
N LEU A 114 0.96 -10.17 -9.25
CA LEU A 114 1.92 -10.31 -10.34
C LEU A 114 2.06 -11.76 -10.83
N SER A 115 1.86 -12.74 -9.94
CA SER A 115 1.86 -14.16 -10.33
C SER A 115 0.73 -14.54 -11.29
N LEU A 116 -0.33 -13.73 -11.39
CA LEU A 116 -1.40 -13.91 -12.38
C LEU A 116 -0.92 -13.68 -13.83
N PHE A 117 0.19 -12.95 -14.03
CA PHE A 117 0.84 -12.83 -15.34
C PHE A 117 1.75 -14.02 -15.63
N SER A 118 2.48 -14.50 -14.63
CA SER A 118 3.32 -15.70 -14.66
C SER A 118 3.67 -16.14 -13.25
N GLU A 119 3.43 -17.38 -12.91
CA GLU A 119 3.81 -17.97 -11.60
C GLU A 119 5.31 -17.83 -11.31
N LYS A 120 6.14 -17.87 -12.37
CA LYS A 120 7.60 -17.69 -12.28
C LYS A 120 8.02 -16.31 -11.78
N ILE A 121 7.14 -15.29 -11.78
CA ILE A 121 7.42 -14.00 -11.16
C ILE A 121 7.56 -14.19 -9.65
N ALA A 122 6.60 -14.86 -9.01
CA ALA A 122 6.64 -15.12 -7.57
C ALA A 122 7.88 -15.95 -7.17
N GLU A 123 8.24 -16.97 -7.95
CA GLU A 123 9.44 -17.79 -7.73
C GLU A 123 10.75 -16.98 -7.80
N SER A 124 10.76 -15.86 -8.51
CA SER A 124 11.93 -15.00 -8.66
C SER A 124 11.94 -13.81 -7.69
N CYS A 125 10.95 -13.72 -6.79
CA CYS A 125 10.83 -12.60 -5.87
C CYS A 125 11.74 -12.75 -4.64
N GLU A 126 12.33 -11.62 -4.25
CA GLU A 126 12.97 -11.42 -2.96
C GLU A 126 12.32 -10.22 -2.27
N VAL A 127 11.95 -10.37 -1.01
CA VAL A 127 11.25 -9.36 -0.21
C VAL A 127 12.23 -8.70 0.76
N PHE A 128 12.09 -7.40 0.97
CA PHE A 128 12.90 -6.57 1.84
C PHE A 128 12.01 -5.94 2.90
N VAL A 129 12.42 -6.01 4.17
CA VAL A 129 11.67 -5.41 5.29
C VAL A 129 12.63 -4.72 6.27
N ASP A 130 12.17 -3.63 6.88
CA ASP A 130 12.99 -2.76 7.75
C ASP A 130 13.07 -3.23 9.20
N TRP A 131 12.33 -4.25 9.60
CA TRP A 131 12.40 -4.82 10.97
C TRP A 131 13.34 -6.01 11.06
N THR A 132 13.66 -6.40 12.30
CA THR A 132 14.51 -7.55 12.59
C THR A 132 13.79 -8.86 12.37
N ASP A 133 14.52 -9.92 11.97
CA ASP A 133 14.02 -11.29 11.97
C ASP A 133 13.59 -11.71 13.39
N ALA A 134 12.34 -11.56 13.71
CA ALA A 134 11.76 -12.27 14.82
C ALA A 134 11.76 -13.76 14.43
N GLN A 135 12.31 -14.63 15.29
CA GLN A 135 12.52 -16.09 15.10
C GLN A 135 11.36 -16.88 14.50
N ASN A 136 10.23 -16.23 14.33
CA ASN A 136 8.95 -16.78 13.91
C ASN A 136 8.79 -16.98 12.39
N TYR A 137 9.71 -16.44 11.58
CA TYR A 137 9.63 -16.54 10.11
C TYR A 137 10.37 -17.76 9.54
N LYS A 138 11.25 -18.40 10.32
CA LYS A 138 12.15 -19.49 9.88
C LYS A 138 11.47 -20.81 9.48
N SER A 139 10.20 -20.99 9.76
CA SER A 139 9.47 -22.25 9.53
C SER A 139 8.43 -22.16 8.41
N VAL A 140 8.52 -21.14 7.54
CA VAL A 140 7.53 -20.91 6.50
C VAL A 140 8.03 -21.45 5.18
N ASP A 141 7.30 -22.38 4.60
CA ASP A 141 7.34 -22.62 3.17
C ASP A 141 6.62 -21.46 2.47
N LEU A 142 7.37 -20.40 2.19
CA LEU A 142 6.89 -19.17 1.53
C LEU A 142 6.98 -19.33 0.00
N ALA A 143 6.73 -20.51 -0.53
CA ALA A 143 6.80 -20.76 -1.97
C ALA A 143 8.14 -20.31 -2.59
N GLN A 144 9.25 -20.53 -1.87
CA GLN A 144 10.62 -20.15 -2.25
C GLN A 144 10.93 -18.63 -2.19
N ILE A 145 10.04 -17.79 -1.68
CA ILE A 145 10.31 -16.34 -1.54
C ILE A 145 11.30 -16.12 -0.38
N THR A 146 12.42 -15.50 -0.67
CA THR A 146 13.41 -15.11 0.35
C THR A 146 13.03 -13.76 0.94
N ILE A 147 13.05 -13.65 2.28
CA ILE A 147 12.85 -12.38 3.00
C ILE A 147 14.17 -11.90 3.57
N HIS A 148 14.55 -10.67 3.25
CA HIS A 148 15.71 -9.98 3.79
C HIS A 148 15.26 -8.98 4.86
N PHE A 149 15.72 -9.16 6.10
CA PHE A 149 15.40 -8.31 7.24
C PHE A 149 16.42 -7.19 7.42
N ASN A 150 16.12 -6.20 8.27
CA ASN A 150 16.97 -5.04 8.55
C ASN A 150 17.37 -4.25 7.31
N GLN A 151 16.46 -4.12 6.36
CA GLN A 151 16.70 -3.35 5.15
C GLN A 151 16.30 -1.89 5.32
N ALA A 152 16.87 -1.00 4.51
CA ALA A 152 16.58 0.44 4.58
C ALA A 152 15.17 0.81 4.13
N ARG A 153 14.54 -0.01 3.26
CA ARG A 153 13.20 0.20 2.69
C ARG A 153 12.44 -1.11 2.63
N ASN A 154 11.13 -1.03 2.78
CA ASN A 154 10.25 -2.17 2.56
C ASN A 154 9.92 -2.31 1.08
N GLY A 155 9.93 -3.53 0.56
CA GLY A 155 9.67 -3.75 -0.86
C GLY A 155 9.95 -5.18 -1.29
N PHE A 156 9.96 -5.39 -2.58
CA PHE A 156 10.41 -6.63 -3.21
C PHE A 156 11.07 -6.35 -4.55
N ARG A 157 11.86 -7.31 -5.04
CA ARG A 157 12.40 -7.30 -6.39
C ARG A 157 12.09 -8.60 -7.10
N PHE A 158 12.07 -8.55 -8.41
CA PHE A 158 11.96 -9.72 -9.29
C PHE A 158 12.67 -9.48 -10.61
N SER A 159 12.88 -10.55 -11.39
CA SER A 159 13.68 -10.48 -12.60
C SER A 159 13.06 -9.56 -13.67
N LYS A 160 13.87 -8.64 -14.22
CA LYS A 160 13.52 -7.69 -15.28
C LYS A 160 12.94 -8.35 -16.55
N LYS A 161 13.30 -9.61 -16.82
CA LYS A 161 12.78 -10.35 -17.99
C LYS A 161 11.25 -10.44 -18.01
N TYR A 162 10.58 -10.23 -16.86
CA TYR A 162 9.12 -10.30 -16.75
C TYR A 162 8.41 -8.95 -16.96
N LEU A 163 9.14 -7.84 -17.17
CA LEU A 163 8.53 -6.52 -17.32
C LEU A 163 7.42 -6.48 -18.38
N HIS A 164 7.67 -7.10 -19.52
CA HIS A 164 6.72 -7.13 -20.64
C HIS A 164 5.93 -8.44 -20.73
N CYS A 165 5.85 -9.20 -19.60
CA CYS A 165 5.02 -10.39 -19.54
C CYS A 165 3.56 -9.99 -19.76
N LYS A 166 2.92 -10.60 -20.75
CA LYS A 166 1.56 -10.24 -21.15
C LYS A 166 0.52 -10.87 -20.24
N ASN A 167 -0.56 -10.14 -20.05
CA ASN A 167 -1.74 -10.61 -19.36
C ASN A 167 -2.62 -11.40 -20.33
N SER A 168 -2.84 -12.68 -20.07
CA SER A 168 -3.73 -13.51 -20.87
C SER A 168 -5.20 -13.06 -20.83
N ASN A 169 -5.58 -12.29 -19.80
CA ASN A 169 -6.93 -11.75 -19.62
C ASN A 169 -7.03 -10.27 -19.99
N ALA A 170 -6.04 -9.73 -20.73
CA ALA A 170 -6.05 -8.33 -21.13
C ALA A 170 -7.31 -7.99 -21.94
N ASP A 171 -8.02 -6.94 -21.52
CA ASP A 171 -9.20 -6.41 -22.19
C ASP A 171 -9.14 -4.88 -22.20
N GLN A 172 -8.91 -4.32 -23.39
CA GLN A 172 -8.71 -2.88 -23.53
C GLN A 172 -9.97 -2.07 -23.20
N VAL A 173 -11.15 -2.58 -23.45
CA VAL A 173 -12.41 -1.88 -23.16
C VAL A 173 -12.64 -1.86 -21.65
N ALA A 174 -12.53 -3.00 -21.00
CA ALA A 174 -12.62 -3.11 -19.54
C ALA A 174 -11.56 -2.27 -18.84
N PHE A 175 -10.32 -2.27 -19.35
CA PHE A 175 -9.21 -1.47 -18.85
C PHE A 175 -9.53 0.04 -18.88
N GLN A 176 -9.95 0.56 -20.04
CA GLN A 176 -10.30 1.97 -20.20
C GLN A 176 -11.42 2.40 -19.24
N GLN A 177 -12.45 1.57 -19.10
CA GLN A 177 -13.53 1.84 -18.16
C GLN A 177 -13.04 1.86 -16.70
N ALA A 178 -12.20 0.89 -16.32
CA ALA A 178 -11.65 0.85 -14.98
C ALA A 178 -10.75 2.07 -14.68
N ILE A 179 -9.97 2.53 -15.65
CA ILE A 179 -9.15 3.77 -15.51
C ILE A 179 -10.04 4.99 -15.25
N LEU A 180 -11.15 5.15 -15.96
CA LEU A 180 -12.08 6.26 -15.70
C LEU A 180 -12.60 6.26 -14.26
N TYR A 181 -12.89 5.09 -13.71
CA TYR A 181 -13.26 4.96 -12.29
C TYR A 181 -12.11 5.28 -11.35
N CYS A 182 -10.87 4.85 -11.64
CA CYS A 182 -9.69 5.18 -10.85
C CYS A 182 -9.45 6.70 -10.82
N GLU A 183 -9.57 7.37 -11.96
CA GLU A 183 -9.47 8.84 -12.04
C GLU A 183 -10.55 9.53 -11.19
N ASN A 184 -11.80 9.08 -11.30
CA ASN A 184 -12.89 9.61 -10.49
C ASN A 184 -12.65 9.43 -8.98
N ASP A 185 -12.16 8.28 -8.57
CA ASP A 185 -11.84 8.02 -7.16
C ASP A 185 -10.68 8.90 -6.68
N LYS A 186 -9.64 9.10 -7.50
CA LYS A 186 -8.54 10.02 -7.22
C LYS A 186 -9.02 11.47 -7.08
N LEU A 187 -9.91 11.92 -7.97
CA LEU A 187 -10.51 13.27 -7.89
C LEU A 187 -11.36 13.46 -6.62
N LYS A 188 -12.08 12.43 -6.16
CA LYS A 188 -12.82 12.48 -4.89
C LYS A 188 -11.88 12.67 -3.71
N LEU A 189 -10.77 11.92 -3.66
CA LEU A 189 -9.77 12.06 -2.58
C LEU A 189 -9.20 13.49 -2.52
N VAL A 190 -8.84 14.07 -3.66
CA VAL A 190 -8.34 15.45 -3.71
C VAL A 190 -9.39 16.43 -3.18
N LYS A 191 -10.66 16.28 -3.57
CA LYS A 191 -11.76 17.12 -3.09
C LYS A 191 -12.01 16.96 -1.59
N GLU A 192 -11.94 15.74 -1.07
CA GLU A 192 -12.11 15.45 0.37
C GLU A 192 -10.96 16.04 1.18
N SER A 193 -9.72 15.84 0.75
CA SER A 193 -8.53 16.42 1.38
C SER A 193 -8.60 17.95 1.40
N THR A 194 -9.01 18.58 0.30
CA THR A 194 -9.19 20.05 0.25
C THR A 194 -10.28 20.52 1.21
N ARG A 195 -11.40 19.80 1.31
CA ARG A 195 -12.49 20.14 2.24
C ARG A 195 -12.05 20.00 3.70
N ASP A 196 -11.30 18.98 4.02
CA ASP A 196 -10.82 18.73 5.39
C ASP A 196 -9.76 19.77 5.78
N LEU A 197 -8.87 20.16 4.86
CA LEU A 197 -7.95 21.27 5.06
C LEU A 197 -8.69 22.58 5.31
N GLN A 198 -9.71 22.90 4.50
CA GLN A 198 -10.53 24.10 4.70
C GLN A 198 -11.24 24.10 6.05
N LYS A 199 -11.78 22.95 6.49
CA LYS A 199 -12.39 22.82 7.82
C LYS A 199 -11.37 23.04 8.94
N SER A 200 -10.17 22.44 8.81
CA SER A 200 -9.10 22.59 9.79
C SER A 200 -8.63 24.04 9.91
N ILE A 201 -8.40 24.72 8.79
CA ILE A 201 -8.06 26.16 8.76
C ILE A 201 -9.17 26.99 9.40
N ARG A 202 -10.43 26.73 9.06
CA ARG A 202 -11.58 27.45 9.62
C ARG A 202 -11.71 27.25 11.12
N SER A 203 -11.46 26.03 11.60
CA SER A 203 -11.44 25.71 13.03
C SER A 203 -10.35 26.48 13.76
N GLU A 204 -9.13 26.54 13.23
CA GLU A 204 -8.02 27.32 13.79
C GLU A 204 -8.34 28.81 13.86
N LEU A 205 -8.94 29.38 12.82
CA LEU A 205 -9.33 30.78 12.77
C LEU A 205 -10.44 31.11 13.81
N LEU A 206 -11.43 30.21 13.97
CA LEU A 206 -12.52 30.41 14.90
C LEU A 206 -12.08 30.28 16.37
N TYR A 207 -11.19 29.31 16.67
CA TYR A 207 -10.74 29.04 18.04
C TYR A 207 -9.87 30.17 18.61
N HIS A 208 -9.20 30.93 17.76
CA HIS A 208 -8.29 32.00 18.15
C HIS A 208 -8.81 33.43 17.92
N SER A 209 -10.08 33.59 17.58
CA SER A 209 -10.69 34.90 17.28
C SER A 209 -10.63 35.90 18.44
N SER A 210 -10.53 35.43 19.70
CA SER A 210 -10.47 36.29 20.89
C SER A 210 -9.12 37.01 21.11
N HIS A 211 -8.04 36.55 20.46
CA HIS A 211 -6.66 37.06 20.59
C HIS A 211 -6.07 37.58 19.26
N GLY A 212 -6.93 37.81 18.28
CA GLY A 212 -6.51 38.11 16.90
C GLY A 212 -6.30 36.84 16.05
N TYR A 213 -6.39 36.98 14.73
CA TYR A 213 -6.23 35.86 13.83
C TYR A 213 -4.76 35.42 13.73
N PRO A 214 -4.48 34.08 13.77
CA PRO A 214 -3.13 33.59 13.60
C PRO A 214 -2.61 33.91 12.19
N SER A 215 -1.30 34.15 12.09
CA SER A 215 -0.66 34.38 10.80
C SER A 215 -0.62 33.08 9.95
N LEU A 216 -0.53 33.22 8.64
CA LEU A 216 -0.45 32.07 7.72
C LEU A 216 0.67 31.09 8.09
N PRO A 217 1.93 31.54 8.41
CA PRO A 217 2.98 30.64 8.86
C PRO A 217 2.64 29.86 10.13
N LEU A 218 1.95 30.51 11.08
CA LEU A 218 1.53 29.87 12.33
C LEU A 218 0.46 28.80 12.09
N ILE A 219 -0.49 29.05 11.19
CA ILE A 219 -1.50 28.06 10.78
C ILE A 219 -0.80 26.87 10.09
N ALA A 220 0.11 27.15 9.14
CA ALA A 220 0.88 26.11 8.45
C ALA A 220 1.66 25.23 9.45
N GLN A 221 2.36 25.84 10.40
CA GLN A 221 3.08 25.12 11.45
C GLN A 221 2.14 24.22 12.29
N ARG A 222 0.98 24.72 12.70
CA ARG A 222 0.01 23.96 13.51
C ARG A 222 -0.64 22.81 12.75
N LEU A 223 -0.82 22.97 11.45
CA LEU A 223 -1.35 21.93 10.57
C LEU A 223 -0.25 21.03 10.00
N ASN A 224 1.01 21.16 10.48
CA ASN A 224 2.19 20.43 10.00
C ASN A 224 2.38 20.54 8.47
N MET A 225 2.12 21.70 7.93
CA MET A 225 2.32 22.03 6.51
C MET A 225 3.61 22.83 6.36
N SER A 226 4.47 22.38 5.45
CA SER A 226 5.73 23.06 5.09
C SER A 226 5.52 24.01 3.91
#